data_009a88af41e70c273453e05d3b8305fd
#
_entry.id   009a88af41e70c273453e05d3b8305fd
#
_cell.length_a   1.000
_cell.length_b   1.000
_cell.length_c   1.000
_cell.angle_alpha   90.00
_cell.angle_beta   90.00
_cell.angle_gamma   90.00
#
_symmetry.space_group_name_H-M   'P 1'
#
loop_
_entity.id
_entity.type
_entity.pdbx_description
1 polymer ?
#
loop_
_entity_poly.entity_id
_entity_poly.type
_entity_poly.pdbx_seq_one_letter_code
_entity_poly.pdbx_strand_id
1 'polypeptide(L)'
;MKEILVVLPVEDRHKTYLENAAAEIQDSEEMHFTYRAQKDVTQKMVESADIILGNVPPGYLGKALHLQLVQLGSAGAAEYIKPGIIPAGAKLANATGAYGLAISEHMLGMVLMLMKKLNHYQNNMKAHDWKDEGQVKTIAGSVTLVVGMGDIGGEFARKMNALGSHV
;
A
#
# COMPACT_ATOMS: atom_id res chain seq x y z
N MET A 1 -15.80 -16.01 -20.54
CA MET A 1 -15.62 -14.58 -20.21
C MET A 1 -15.44 -14.46 -18.71
N LYS A 2 -14.41 -13.75 -18.24
CA LYS A 2 -14.15 -13.52 -16.82
C LYS A 2 -14.46 -12.07 -16.43
N GLU A 3 -15.15 -11.89 -15.31
CA GLU A 3 -15.48 -10.58 -14.76
C GLU A 3 -14.40 -10.11 -13.79
N ILE A 4 -13.74 -9.00 -14.10
CA ILE A 4 -12.67 -8.41 -13.28
C ILE A 4 -13.16 -7.10 -12.67
N LEU A 5 -13.32 -7.08 -11.35
CA LEU A 5 -13.69 -5.88 -10.61
C LEU A 5 -12.44 -5.15 -10.11
N VAL A 6 -12.22 -3.93 -10.60
CA VAL A 6 -11.08 -3.09 -10.21
C VAL A 6 -11.57 -1.96 -9.31
N VAL A 7 -11.12 -1.97 -8.05
CA VAL A 7 -11.45 -0.99 -7.02
C VAL A 7 -10.21 -0.22 -6.53
N LEU A 8 -9.10 -0.36 -7.24
CA LEU A 8 -7.91 0.47 -7.02
C LEU A 8 -8.11 1.87 -7.61
N PRO A 9 -7.49 2.89 -7.05
CA PRO A 9 -7.42 4.20 -7.69
C PRO A 9 -6.54 4.12 -8.93
N VAL A 10 -7.17 3.98 -10.10
CA VAL A 10 -6.48 3.82 -11.38
C VAL A 10 -6.74 5.02 -12.30
N GLU A 11 -5.69 5.48 -12.97
CA GLU A 11 -5.73 6.44 -14.07
C GLU A 11 -5.89 5.69 -15.41
N ASP A 12 -6.20 6.39 -16.49
CA ASP A 12 -6.43 5.76 -17.80
C ASP A 12 -5.21 4.96 -18.32
N ARG A 13 -3.98 5.43 -18.05
CA ARG A 13 -2.76 4.67 -18.36
C ARG A 13 -2.72 3.30 -17.67
N HIS A 14 -3.23 3.19 -16.43
CA HIS A 14 -3.26 1.94 -15.69
C HIS A 14 -4.34 1.00 -16.25
N LYS A 15 -5.51 1.54 -16.66
CA LYS A 15 -6.55 0.75 -17.33
C LYS A 15 -6.03 0.17 -18.64
N THR A 16 -5.45 1.02 -19.50
CA THR A 16 -4.85 0.60 -20.75
C THR A 16 -3.78 -0.49 -20.53
N TYR A 17 -2.94 -0.35 -19.50
CA TYR A 17 -1.94 -1.36 -19.18
C TYR A 17 -2.56 -2.70 -18.78
N LEU A 18 -3.59 -2.68 -17.92
CA LEU A 18 -4.29 -3.91 -17.48
C LEU A 18 -4.99 -4.61 -18.65
N GLU A 19 -5.68 -3.84 -19.50
CA GLU A 19 -6.42 -4.38 -20.65
C GLU A 19 -5.47 -4.96 -21.71
N ASN A 20 -4.36 -4.28 -22.00
CA ASN A 20 -3.33 -4.78 -22.91
C ASN A 20 -2.67 -6.05 -22.36
N ALA A 21 -2.28 -6.05 -21.09
CA ALA A 21 -1.69 -7.22 -20.44
C ALA A 21 -2.66 -8.43 -20.46
N ALA A 22 -3.95 -8.20 -20.26
CA ALA A 22 -4.96 -9.24 -20.37
C ALA A 22 -5.09 -9.81 -21.79
N ALA A 23 -4.99 -8.94 -22.81
CA ALA A 23 -5.07 -9.34 -24.21
C ALA A 23 -3.84 -10.16 -24.68
N GLU A 24 -2.69 -10.01 -24.03
CA GLU A 24 -1.47 -10.76 -24.33
C GLU A 24 -1.45 -12.19 -23.74
N ILE A 25 -2.39 -12.53 -22.85
CA ILE A 25 -2.45 -13.86 -22.25
C ILE A 25 -3.02 -14.84 -23.29
N GLN A 26 -2.15 -15.70 -23.81
CA GLN A 26 -2.53 -16.75 -24.77
C GLN A 26 -3.51 -17.75 -24.12
N ASP A 27 -4.50 -18.20 -24.87
CA ASP A 27 -5.53 -19.17 -24.44
C ASP A 27 -6.37 -18.71 -23.23
N SER A 28 -6.40 -17.39 -22.93
CA SER A 28 -7.25 -16.85 -21.86
C SER A 28 -8.70 -16.68 -22.35
N GLU A 29 -9.63 -16.89 -21.44
CA GLU A 29 -11.00 -16.43 -21.64
C GLU A 29 -11.01 -14.89 -21.77
N GLU A 30 -11.94 -14.36 -22.57
CA GLU A 30 -12.19 -12.92 -22.67
C GLU A 30 -12.38 -12.32 -21.27
N MET A 31 -11.70 -11.20 -20.98
CA MET A 31 -11.74 -10.52 -19.69
C MET A 31 -12.52 -9.21 -19.82
N HIS A 32 -13.54 -9.05 -18.97
CA HIS A 32 -14.33 -7.84 -18.89
C HIS A 32 -13.97 -7.06 -17.62
N PHE A 33 -13.50 -5.81 -17.77
CA PHE A 33 -13.08 -4.98 -16.68
C PHE A 33 -14.17 -3.99 -16.24
N THR A 34 -14.52 -4.05 -14.94
CA THR A 34 -15.43 -3.09 -14.31
C THR A 34 -14.63 -2.26 -13.30
N TYR A 35 -14.47 -0.96 -13.57
CA TYR A 35 -13.78 -0.03 -12.69
C TYR A 35 -14.77 0.71 -11.79
N ARG A 36 -14.52 0.72 -10.47
CA ARG A 36 -15.38 1.40 -9.48
C ARG A 36 -14.55 2.01 -8.36
N ALA A 37 -15.00 3.16 -7.84
CA ALA A 37 -14.46 3.67 -6.59
C ALA A 37 -14.90 2.74 -5.44
N GLN A 38 -14.06 2.56 -4.43
CA GLN A 38 -14.32 1.65 -3.30
C GLN A 38 -15.68 1.91 -2.62
N LYS A 39 -16.06 3.20 -2.48
CA LYS A 39 -17.34 3.61 -1.87
C LYS A 39 -18.59 3.19 -2.67
N ASP A 40 -18.43 2.93 -3.97
CA ASP A 40 -19.53 2.63 -4.90
C ASP A 40 -19.64 1.11 -5.19
N VAL A 41 -18.82 0.30 -4.51
CA VAL A 41 -18.85 -1.16 -4.64
C VAL A 41 -20.07 -1.72 -3.94
N THR A 42 -20.84 -2.52 -4.67
CA THR A 42 -22.00 -3.24 -4.13
C THR A 42 -21.70 -4.72 -3.94
N GLN A 43 -22.45 -5.37 -3.05
CA GLN A 43 -22.34 -6.80 -2.85
C GLN A 43 -22.53 -7.59 -4.15
N LYS A 44 -23.50 -7.19 -4.99
CA LYS A 44 -23.77 -7.84 -6.27
C LYS A 44 -22.58 -7.80 -7.23
N MET A 45 -21.83 -6.69 -7.28
CA MET A 45 -20.60 -6.59 -8.08
C MET A 45 -19.53 -7.56 -7.61
N VAL A 46 -19.38 -7.73 -6.29
CA VAL A 46 -18.42 -8.67 -5.70
C VAL A 46 -18.84 -10.11 -5.96
N GLU A 47 -20.14 -10.42 -5.83
CA GLU A 47 -20.68 -11.77 -6.09
C GLU A 47 -20.52 -12.23 -7.56
N SER A 48 -20.55 -11.28 -8.51
CA SER A 48 -20.39 -11.59 -9.94
C SER A 48 -18.94 -11.63 -10.41
N ALA A 49 -17.97 -11.22 -9.60
CA ALA A 49 -16.57 -11.13 -10.01
C ALA A 49 -15.84 -12.47 -9.93
N ASP A 50 -15.03 -12.77 -10.94
CA ASP A 50 -14.05 -13.86 -10.93
C ASP A 50 -12.71 -13.41 -10.30
N ILE A 51 -12.33 -12.15 -10.55
CA ILE A 51 -11.10 -11.55 -10.04
C ILE A 51 -11.43 -10.18 -9.46
N ILE A 52 -10.87 -9.88 -8.29
CA ILE A 52 -11.01 -8.56 -7.65
C ILE A 52 -9.62 -7.97 -7.46
N LEU A 53 -9.43 -6.75 -7.98
CA LEU A 53 -8.21 -5.95 -7.80
C LEU A 53 -8.53 -4.76 -6.91
N GLY A 54 -8.10 -4.80 -5.66
CA GLY A 54 -8.31 -3.80 -4.62
C GLY A 54 -9.11 -4.32 -3.42
N ASN A 55 -9.35 -3.44 -2.47
CA ASN A 55 -9.99 -3.77 -1.20
C ASN A 55 -11.50 -3.58 -1.30
N VAL A 56 -12.26 -4.65 -1.13
CA VAL A 56 -13.73 -4.64 -1.00
C VAL A 56 -14.13 -4.98 0.44
N PRO A 57 -15.36 -4.65 0.89
CA PRO A 57 -15.82 -5.08 2.20
C PRO A 57 -15.71 -6.61 2.37
N PRO A 58 -14.97 -7.11 3.38
CA PRO A 58 -14.76 -8.55 3.54
C PRO A 58 -16.05 -9.36 3.61
N GLY A 59 -17.10 -8.80 4.23
CA GLY A 59 -18.42 -9.45 4.36
C GLY A 59 -19.15 -9.72 3.04
N TYR A 60 -18.71 -9.11 1.92
CA TYR A 60 -19.29 -9.37 0.59
C TYR A 60 -18.69 -10.61 -0.08
N LEU A 61 -17.46 -11.01 0.32
CA LEU A 61 -16.70 -12.05 -0.37
C LEU A 61 -17.28 -13.46 -0.18
N GLY A 62 -17.82 -13.76 1.00
CA GLY A 62 -18.31 -15.12 1.31
C GLY A 62 -19.40 -15.66 0.37
N LYS A 63 -20.04 -14.79 -0.42
CA LYS A 63 -21.07 -15.17 -1.41
C LYS A 63 -20.56 -15.14 -2.85
N ALA A 64 -19.32 -14.76 -3.07
CA ALA A 64 -18.71 -14.70 -4.41
C ALA A 64 -18.22 -16.10 -4.85
N LEU A 65 -19.16 -16.99 -5.20
CA LEU A 65 -18.88 -18.42 -5.44
C LEU A 65 -17.99 -18.70 -6.66
N HIS A 66 -17.87 -17.75 -7.59
CA HIS A 66 -17.03 -17.87 -8.80
C HIS A 66 -15.65 -17.21 -8.62
N LEU A 67 -15.43 -16.59 -7.48
CA LEU A 67 -14.21 -15.85 -7.20
C LEU A 67 -12.98 -16.77 -7.23
N GLN A 68 -11.97 -16.38 -7.97
CA GLN A 68 -10.70 -17.11 -8.15
C GLN A 68 -9.53 -16.41 -7.46
N LEU A 69 -9.55 -15.06 -7.44
CA LEU A 69 -8.46 -14.26 -6.89
C LEU A 69 -8.97 -12.93 -6.32
N VAL A 70 -8.48 -12.59 -5.14
CA VAL A 70 -8.51 -11.22 -4.61
C VAL A 70 -7.07 -10.73 -4.47
N GLN A 71 -6.70 -9.71 -5.21
CA GLN A 71 -5.45 -8.96 -5.03
C GLN A 71 -5.76 -7.70 -4.23
N LEU A 72 -5.34 -7.65 -2.98
CA LEU A 72 -5.51 -6.44 -2.15
C LEU A 72 -4.56 -5.32 -2.60
N GLY A 73 -5.04 -4.08 -2.53
CA GLY A 73 -4.21 -2.87 -2.68
C GLY A 73 -3.45 -2.50 -1.40
N SER A 74 -3.64 -3.22 -0.30
CA SER A 74 -2.98 -3.03 0.99
C SER A 74 -2.04 -4.18 1.32
N ALA A 75 -1.00 -3.93 2.12
CA ALA A 75 -0.16 -4.98 2.68
C ALA A 75 -0.88 -5.73 3.81
N GLY A 76 -1.73 -5.06 4.59
CA GLY A 76 -2.54 -5.69 5.64
C GLY A 76 -3.67 -6.54 5.06
N ALA A 77 -3.79 -7.78 5.52
CA ALA A 77 -4.80 -8.74 5.09
C ALA A 77 -5.63 -9.36 6.25
N ALA A 78 -5.46 -8.85 7.49
CA ALA A 78 -5.99 -9.48 8.70
C ALA A 78 -7.52 -9.74 8.65
N GLU A 79 -8.29 -8.81 8.06
CA GLU A 79 -9.74 -8.96 7.94
C GLU A 79 -10.16 -9.99 6.89
N TYR A 80 -9.32 -10.24 5.90
CA TYR A 80 -9.60 -11.13 4.78
C TYR A 80 -9.24 -12.60 5.06
N ILE A 81 -8.30 -12.85 5.98
CA ILE A 81 -7.86 -14.21 6.34
C ILE A 81 -8.73 -14.88 7.42
N LYS A 82 -9.75 -14.18 7.93
CA LYS A 82 -10.69 -14.76 8.88
C LYS A 82 -11.45 -15.93 8.25
N PRO A 83 -11.77 -16.97 9.02
CA PRO A 83 -12.53 -18.11 8.51
C PRO A 83 -13.84 -17.69 7.85
N GLY A 84 -14.11 -18.25 6.67
CA GLY A 84 -15.36 -18.00 5.92
C GLY A 84 -15.42 -16.69 5.13
N ILE A 85 -14.38 -15.86 5.14
CA ILE A 85 -14.35 -14.61 4.35
C ILE A 85 -14.00 -14.90 2.89
N ILE A 86 -12.91 -15.60 2.64
CA ILE A 86 -12.53 -15.99 1.28
C ILE A 86 -13.23 -17.31 0.92
N PRO A 87 -13.93 -17.40 -0.22
CA PRO A 87 -14.55 -18.65 -0.67
C PRO A 87 -13.51 -19.76 -0.86
N ALA A 88 -13.94 -20.99 -0.66
CA ALA A 88 -13.09 -22.15 -0.88
C ALA A 88 -12.60 -22.20 -2.33
N GLY A 89 -11.29 -22.35 -2.52
CA GLY A 89 -10.65 -22.36 -3.85
C GLY A 89 -10.19 -20.99 -4.36
N ALA A 90 -10.70 -19.89 -3.81
CA ALA A 90 -10.21 -18.54 -4.16
C ALA A 90 -8.85 -18.28 -3.50
N LYS A 91 -8.00 -17.56 -4.22
CA LYS A 91 -6.67 -17.13 -3.74
C LYS A 91 -6.74 -15.69 -3.21
N LEU A 92 -5.97 -15.41 -2.18
CA LEU A 92 -5.78 -14.06 -1.64
C LEU A 92 -4.32 -13.67 -1.79
N ALA A 93 -4.07 -12.50 -2.40
CA ALA A 93 -2.77 -11.86 -2.47
C ALA A 93 -2.87 -10.44 -1.91
N ASN A 94 -1.77 -9.93 -1.39
CA ASN A 94 -1.68 -8.57 -0.84
C ASN A 94 -0.57 -7.77 -1.53
N ALA A 95 -0.45 -6.49 -1.16
CA ALA A 95 0.55 -5.58 -1.73
C ALA A 95 1.81 -5.45 -0.86
N THR A 96 2.23 -6.52 -0.16
CA THR A 96 3.52 -6.54 0.55
C THR A 96 4.65 -6.36 -0.46
N GLY A 97 5.61 -5.48 -0.15
CA GLY A 97 6.71 -5.10 -1.04
C GLY A 97 6.45 -3.82 -1.86
N ALA A 98 5.21 -3.34 -1.93
CA ALA A 98 4.87 -2.15 -2.72
C ALA A 98 5.15 -0.81 -2.00
N TYR A 99 5.31 -0.83 -0.69
CA TYR A 99 5.32 0.38 0.13
C TYR A 99 6.67 0.71 0.77
N GLY A 100 7.62 -0.20 0.77
CA GLY A 100 8.88 -0.08 1.52
C GLY A 100 9.64 1.19 1.18
N LEU A 101 9.79 1.53 -0.09
CA LEU A 101 10.50 2.72 -0.54
C LEU A 101 9.82 4.00 -0.01
N ALA A 102 8.55 4.21 -0.34
CA ALA A 102 7.86 5.46 -0.03
C ALA A 102 7.68 5.68 1.48
N ILE A 103 7.31 4.63 2.23
CA ILE A 103 7.12 4.74 3.68
C ILE A 103 8.46 4.98 4.40
N SER A 104 9.52 4.28 4.00
CA SER A 104 10.83 4.47 4.61
C SER A 104 11.42 5.87 4.36
N GLU A 105 11.15 6.48 3.21
CA GLU A 105 11.49 7.89 2.94
C GLU A 105 10.69 8.85 3.82
N HIS A 106 9.40 8.59 4.00
CA HIS A 106 8.56 9.36 4.90
C HIS A 106 9.06 9.26 6.36
N MET A 107 9.42 8.05 6.82
CA MET A 107 10.01 7.84 8.14
C MET A 107 11.31 8.63 8.32
N LEU A 108 12.18 8.61 7.30
CA LEU A 108 13.42 9.40 7.32
C LEU A 108 13.14 10.90 7.42
N GLY A 109 12.16 11.39 6.66
CA GLY A 109 11.69 12.77 6.74
C GLY A 109 11.22 13.16 8.14
N MET A 110 10.45 12.29 8.82
CA MET A 110 10.02 12.51 10.19
C MET A 110 11.20 12.51 11.19
N VAL A 111 12.15 11.58 11.04
CA VAL A 111 13.36 11.53 11.88
C VAL A 111 14.16 12.82 11.73
N LEU A 112 14.41 13.27 10.50
CA LEU A 112 15.11 14.52 10.24
C LEU A 112 14.35 15.73 10.79
N MET A 113 13.04 15.77 10.62
CA MET A 113 12.20 16.84 11.17
C MET A 113 12.36 16.97 12.69
N LEU A 114 12.33 15.84 13.40
CA LEU A 114 12.50 15.83 14.86
C LEU A 114 13.93 16.14 15.29
N MET A 115 14.93 15.50 14.68
CA MET A 115 16.34 15.69 15.04
C MET A 115 16.84 17.09 14.75
N LYS A 116 16.31 17.75 13.71
CA LYS A 116 16.68 19.13 13.31
C LYS A 116 15.69 20.18 13.82
N LYS A 117 14.67 19.78 14.60
CA LYS A 117 13.64 20.67 15.14
C LYS A 117 12.91 21.49 14.07
N LEU A 118 12.76 20.94 12.84
CA LEU A 118 12.18 21.66 11.71
C LEU A 118 10.73 22.09 11.98
N ASN A 119 9.97 21.31 12.75
CA ASN A 119 8.62 21.64 13.19
C ASN A 119 8.58 22.90 14.09
N HIS A 120 9.59 23.11 14.95
CA HIS A 120 9.72 24.33 15.76
C HIS A 120 10.08 25.52 14.88
N TYR A 121 11.09 25.37 14.02
CA TYR A 121 11.47 26.42 13.07
C TYR A 121 10.35 26.80 12.12
N GLN A 122 9.52 25.84 11.69
CA GLN A 122 8.33 26.15 10.89
C GLN A 122 7.34 27.07 11.63
N ASN A 123 7.14 26.85 12.93
CA ASN A 123 6.29 27.72 13.74
C ASN A 123 6.89 29.12 13.91
N ASN A 124 8.20 29.19 14.13
CA ASN A 124 8.91 30.47 14.22
C ASN A 124 8.82 31.24 12.91
N MET A 125 8.99 30.57 11.76
CA MET A 125 8.80 31.21 10.44
C MET A 125 7.39 31.78 10.26
N LYS A 126 6.34 31.04 10.68
CA LYS A 126 4.96 31.54 10.63
C LYS A 126 4.72 32.75 11.53
N ALA A 127 5.44 32.83 12.64
CA ALA A 127 5.37 33.94 13.57
C ALA A 127 6.31 35.11 13.20
N HIS A 128 7.07 34.97 12.10
CA HIS A 128 8.15 35.91 11.71
C HIS A 128 9.18 36.09 12.83
N ASP A 129 9.42 35.06 13.64
CA ASP A 129 10.34 35.03 14.76
C ASP A 129 11.68 34.38 14.38
N TRP A 130 12.76 35.14 14.48
CA TRP A 130 14.14 34.65 14.26
C TRP A 130 14.71 34.14 15.57
N LYS A 131 14.37 32.89 15.91
CA LYS A 131 14.74 32.29 17.20
C LYS A 131 15.55 31.01 16.99
N ASP A 132 16.62 30.85 17.77
CA ASP A 132 17.36 29.59 17.85
C ASP A 132 16.63 28.61 18.79
N GLU A 133 16.35 27.42 18.28
CA GLU A 133 15.70 26.31 19.01
C GLU A 133 16.75 25.42 19.73
N GLY A 134 18.01 25.83 19.80
CA GLY A 134 19.09 25.14 20.50
C GLY A 134 19.63 23.92 19.75
N GLN A 135 20.45 23.12 20.44
CA GLN A 135 21.19 22.02 19.83
C GLN A 135 20.29 21.04 19.06
N VAL A 136 20.78 20.63 17.90
CA VAL A 136 20.18 19.60 17.04
C VAL A 136 21.04 18.34 17.03
N LYS A 137 20.42 17.20 16.74
CA LYS A 137 21.12 15.92 16.61
C LYS A 137 21.48 15.62 15.16
N THR A 138 22.46 14.73 14.94
CA THR A 138 22.83 14.20 13.62
C THR A 138 22.52 12.72 13.55
N ILE A 139 22.21 12.22 12.36
CA ILE A 139 22.04 10.78 12.13
C ILE A 139 23.41 10.10 12.17
N ALA A 140 24.44 10.70 11.57
CA ALA A 140 25.79 10.17 11.61
C ALA A 140 26.26 9.97 13.06
N GLY A 141 26.75 8.77 13.36
CA GLY A 141 27.19 8.35 14.70
C GLY A 141 26.05 8.04 15.68
N SER A 142 24.80 8.14 15.27
CA SER A 142 23.65 7.71 16.09
C SER A 142 23.48 6.20 16.10
N VAL A 143 22.65 5.67 17.02
CA VAL A 143 22.21 4.28 17.05
C VAL A 143 20.73 4.24 16.70
N THR A 144 20.37 3.39 15.73
CA THR A 144 18.99 3.17 15.30
C THR A 144 18.58 1.73 15.59
N LEU A 145 17.60 1.53 16.47
CA LEU A 145 16.97 0.23 16.66
C LEU A 145 15.74 0.10 15.74
N VAL A 146 15.75 -0.89 14.85
CA VAL A 146 14.63 -1.19 13.97
C VAL A 146 13.93 -2.45 14.46
N VAL A 147 12.68 -2.31 14.94
CA VAL A 147 11.85 -3.43 15.36
C VAL A 147 11.02 -3.89 14.18
N GLY A 148 11.41 -5.03 13.57
CA GLY A 148 10.82 -5.58 12.35
C GLY A 148 11.60 -5.21 11.10
N MET A 149 12.30 -6.21 10.51
CA MET A 149 13.17 -6.08 9.33
C MET A 149 12.51 -6.61 8.06
N GLY A 150 11.19 -6.38 7.91
CA GLY A 150 10.46 -6.64 6.67
C GLY A 150 10.72 -5.57 5.60
N ASP A 151 9.82 -5.46 4.63
CA ASP A 151 9.91 -4.52 3.50
C ASP A 151 10.23 -3.07 3.95
N ILE A 152 9.40 -2.51 4.82
CA ILE A 152 9.55 -1.12 5.29
C ILE A 152 10.77 -0.96 6.20
N GLY A 153 10.89 -1.83 7.20
CA GLY A 153 11.98 -1.75 8.19
C GLY A 153 13.36 -1.96 7.56
N GLY A 154 13.48 -2.89 6.61
CA GLY A 154 14.71 -3.13 5.88
C GLY A 154 15.11 -1.94 5.00
N GLU A 155 14.16 -1.31 4.31
CA GLU A 155 14.40 -0.09 3.53
C GLU A 155 14.82 1.08 4.42
N PHE A 156 14.17 1.26 5.56
CA PHE A 156 14.53 2.29 6.52
C PHE A 156 15.92 2.06 7.12
N ALA A 157 16.23 0.82 7.52
CA ALA A 157 17.53 0.44 8.04
C ALA A 157 18.68 0.76 7.04
N ARG A 158 18.50 0.43 5.76
CA ARG A 158 19.47 0.77 4.70
C ARG A 158 19.71 2.28 4.59
N LYS A 159 18.65 3.08 4.63
CA LYS A 159 18.75 4.55 4.57
C LYS A 159 19.48 5.12 5.79
N MET A 160 19.14 4.66 7.00
CA MET A 160 19.80 5.11 8.23
C MET A 160 21.29 4.73 8.26
N ASN A 161 21.63 3.53 7.83
CA ASN A 161 23.01 3.08 7.71
C ASN A 161 23.80 3.90 6.70
N ALA A 162 23.21 4.21 5.53
CA ALA A 162 23.82 5.05 4.50
C ALA A 162 24.11 6.50 5.00
N LEU A 163 23.33 6.97 5.98
CA LEU A 163 23.53 8.27 6.63
C LEU A 163 24.49 8.20 7.84
N GLY A 164 25.13 7.05 8.07
CA GLY A 164 26.14 6.87 9.11
C GLY A 164 25.60 6.54 10.50
N SER A 165 24.36 6.07 10.61
CA SER A 165 23.83 5.49 11.84
C SER A 165 24.31 4.04 12.02
N HIS A 166 24.55 3.62 13.24
CA HIS A 166 24.67 2.20 13.61
C HIS A 166 23.26 1.60 13.75
N VAL A 167 22.89 0.64 12.90
CA VAL A 167 21.56 0.04 12.85
C VAL A 167 21.59 -1.36 13.49
#